data_d374dc286ae7eb7dbfca1f03d9e5782c
#
_entry.id   d374dc286ae7eb7dbfca1f03d9e5782c
#
_cell.length_a   1.000
_cell.length_b   1.000
_cell.length_c   1.000
_cell.angle_alpha   90.00
_cell.angle_beta   90.00
_cell.angle_gamma   90.00
#
_symmetry.space_group_name_H-M   'P 1'
#
loop_
_entity.id
_entity.type
_entity.pdbx_description
1 polymer ?
#
loop_
_entity_poly.entity_id
_entity_poly.type
_entity_poly.pdbx_seq_one_letter_code
_entity_poly.pdbx_strand_id
1 'polypeptide(L)'
;MTIAPFPDNEPQRVEALKRYEILDTVPEASFDDLAHLAARLCQVPIVLISLVDPRRQWFKATVGITACETPRDLAFSAHAILQHEIMEVPDTLADERFATNPLVTGEPFIRFYAGTPLVDADGYALGTLCVIDRVPRRLTPEHTRALTALGRQVLS
;
A
#
# COMPACT_ATOMS: atom_id res chain seq x y z
N MET A 1 -6.24 -7.82 -15.98
CA MET A 1 -5.44 -6.97 -15.08
C MET A 1 -5.01 -5.71 -15.81
N THR A 2 -5.05 -4.57 -15.16
CA THR A 2 -4.58 -3.31 -15.72
C THR A 2 -3.30 -2.89 -15.00
N ILE A 3 -2.23 -2.65 -15.75
CA ILE A 3 -0.99 -2.11 -15.19
C ILE A 3 -1.19 -0.60 -14.98
N ALA A 4 -0.87 -0.09 -13.79
CA ALA A 4 -1.00 1.32 -13.49
C ALA A 4 -0.03 2.15 -14.34
N PRO A 5 -0.47 3.29 -14.91
CA PRO A 5 0.48 4.20 -15.55
C PRO A 5 1.39 4.84 -14.51
N PHE A 6 2.52 5.37 -14.95
CA PHE A 6 3.36 6.18 -14.08
C PHE A 6 2.67 7.52 -13.81
N PRO A 7 2.80 8.06 -12.58
CA PRO A 7 2.38 9.44 -12.33
C PRO A 7 3.13 10.43 -13.22
N ASP A 8 2.51 11.56 -13.53
CA ASP A 8 3.16 12.60 -14.33
C ASP A 8 4.46 13.12 -13.70
N ASN A 9 4.55 13.05 -12.37
CA ASN A 9 5.71 13.50 -11.60
C ASN A 9 6.64 12.35 -11.18
N GLU A 10 6.63 11.23 -11.90
CA GLU A 10 7.41 10.04 -11.52
C GLU A 10 8.89 10.33 -11.25
N PRO A 11 9.63 11.06 -12.09
CA PRO A 11 11.04 11.33 -11.80
C PRO A 11 11.27 12.06 -10.50
N GLN A 12 10.45 13.08 -10.21
CA GLN A 12 10.53 13.85 -8.97
C GLN A 12 10.11 13.01 -7.76
N ARG A 13 9.09 12.17 -7.92
CA ARG A 13 8.63 11.25 -6.88
C ARG A 13 9.74 10.26 -6.50
N VAL A 14 10.42 9.67 -7.48
CA VAL A 14 11.51 8.73 -7.26
C VAL A 14 12.69 9.40 -6.56
N GLU A 15 13.04 10.64 -6.95
CA GLU A 15 14.07 11.40 -6.26
C GLU A 15 13.70 11.66 -4.79
N ALA A 16 12.44 12.02 -4.53
CA ALA A 16 11.94 12.20 -3.16
C ALA A 16 12.05 10.90 -2.35
N LEU A 17 11.69 9.76 -2.95
CA LEU A 17 11.80 8.46 -2.30
C LEU A 17 13.25 8.13 -1.95
N LYS A 18 14.19 8.39 -2.86
CA LYS A 18 15.63 8.16 -2.61
C LYS A 18 16.15 9.00 -1.44
N ARG A 19 15.66 10.23 -1.29
CA ARG A 19 16.09 11.10 -0.19
C ARG A 19 15.67 10.58 1.19
N TYR A 20 14.63 9.76 1.28
CA TYR A 20 14.24 9.14 2.54
C TYR A 20 15.17 8.00 2.96
N GLU A 21 15.97 7.47 2.04
CA GLU A 21 16.92 6.38 2.33
C GLU A 21 16.27 5.18 3.05
N ILE A 22 15.03 4.86 2.68
CA ILE A 22 14.25 3.82 3.36
C ILE A 22 14.31 2.47 2.63
N LEU A 23 14.52 2.48 1.30
CA LEU A 23 14.55 1.25 0.50
C LEU A 23 15.71 0.36 0.94
N ASP A 24 15.44 -0.96 1.02
CA ASP A 24 16.42 -2.00 1.36
C ASP A 24 17.04 -1.82 2.76
N THR A 25 16.33 -1.16 3.65
CA THR A 25 16.76 -1.02 5.05
C THR A 25 16.18 -2.15 5.90
N VAL A 26 16.76 -2.35 7.09
CA VAL A 26 16.31 -3.39 8.03
C VAL A 26 14.95 -3.02 8.63
N PRO A 27 14.18 -4.02 9.13
CA PRO A 27 12.95 -3.73 9.87
C PRO A 27 13.21 -2.83 11.07
N GLU A 28 12.25 -1.94 11.36
CA GLU A 28 12.34 -1.01 12.48
C GLU A 28 11.02 -1.03 13.26
N ALA A 29 11.13 -1.03 14.59
CA ALA A 29 9.98 -1.16 15.48
C ALA A 29 8.92 -0.08 15.22
N SER A 30 9.32 1.15 14.92
CA SER A 30 8.37 2.23 14.70
C SER A 30 7.43 1.97 13.53
N PHE A 31 7.94 1.38 12.43
CA PHE A 31 7.11 1.02 11.28
C PHE A 31 6.31 -0.25 11.56
N ASP A 32 6.91 -1.24 12.19
CA ASP A 32 6.24 -2.49 12.54
C ASP A 32 5.05 -2.22 13.48
N ASP A 33 5.22 -1.32 14.45
CA ASP A 33 4.15 -0.96 15.38
C ASP A 33 2.97 -0.30 14.66
N LEU A 34 3.24 0.59 13.70
CA LEU A 34 2.18 1.22 12.91
C LEU A 34 1.40 0.17 12.10
N ALA A 35 2.11 -0.78 11.49
CA ALA A 35 1.48 -1.85 10.73
C ALA A 35 0.60 -2.74 11.62
N HIS A 36 1.08 -3.11 12.80
CA HIS A 36 0.30 -3.90 13.76
C HIS A 36 -0.93 -3.15 14.26
N LEU A 37 -0.81 -1.85 14.54
CA LEU A 37 -1.95 -1.03 14.93
C LEU A 37 -3.02 -0.99 13.83
N ALA A 38 -2.60 -0.82 12.59
CA ALA A 38 -3.53 -0.80 11.45
C ALA A 38 -4.28 -2.14 11.34
N ALA A 39 -3.57 -3.27 11.52
CA ALA A 39 -4.17 -4.59 11.48
C ALA A 39 -5.25 -4.75 12.55
N ARG A 40 -4.99 -4.28 13.78
CA ARG A 40 -5.93 -4.38 14.89
C ARG A 40 -7.12 -3.45 14.72
N LEU A 41 -6.87 -2.19 14.37
CA LEU A 41 -7.93 -1.19 14.24
C LEU A 41 -8.86 -1.49 13.07
N CYS A 42 -8.34 -2.01 11.97
CA CYS A 42 -9.15 -2.36 10.80
C CYS A 42 -9.59 -3.82 10.78
N GLN A 43 -9.11 -4.63 11.71
CA GLN A 43 -9.47 -6.06 11.85
C GLN A 43 -9.21 -6.83 10.55
N VAL A 44 -8.01 -6.66 9.99
CA VAL A 44 -7.58 -7.34 8.75
C VAL A 44 -6.40 -8.26 9.04
N PRO A 45 -6.24 -9.33 8.24
CA PRO A 45 -5.12 -10.26 8.43
C PRO A 45 -3.82 -9.78 7.83
N ILE A 46 -3.84 -8.82 6.89
CA ILE A 46 -2.64 -8.38 6.16
C ILE A 46 -2.56 -6.87 6.17
N VAL A 47 -1.37 -6.35 6.52
CA VAL A 47 -1.04 -4.93 6.42
C VAL A 47 0.35 -4.80 5.83
N LEU A 48 0.53 -3.82 4.94
CA LEU A 48 1.81 -3.53 4.32
C LEU A 48 2.10 -2.04 4.42
N ILE A 49 3.33 -1.70 4.78
CA ILE A 49 3.88 -0.37 4.52
C ILE A 49 4.76 -0.55 3.30
N SER A 50 4.31 -0.03 2.16
CA SER A 50 4.91 -0.23 0.84
C SER A 50 5.51 1.05 0.32
N LEU A 51 6.71 0.95 -0.27
CA LEU A 51 7.30 2.03 -1.04
C LEU A 51 7.34 1.58 -2.50
N VAL A 52 7.01 2.48 -3.41
CA VAL A 52 6.94 2.15 -4.84
C VAL A 52 8.15 2.77 -5.54
N ASP A 53 9.13 1.91 -5.90
CA ASP A 53 10.27 2.33 -6.70
C ASP A 53 9.95 2.15 -8.20
N PRO A 54 10.84 2.51 -9.12
CA PRO A 54 10.52 2.43 -10.55
C PRO A 54 10.10 1.05 -11.06
N ARG A 55 10.54 -0.05 -10.40
CA ARG A 55 10.32 -1.41 -10.90
C ARG A 55 9.61 -2.33 -9.93
N ARG A 56 9.54 -1.96 -8.64
CA ARG A 56 9.03 -2.85 -7.60
C ARG A 56 8.24 -2.09 -6.56
N GLN A 57 7.43 -2.84 -5.83
CA GLN A 57 6.84 -2.44 -4.57
C GLN A 57 7.66 -3.12 -3.47
N TRP A 58 8.32 -2.33 -2.62
CA TRP A 58 9.15 -2.85 -1.53
C TRP A 58 8.49 -2.61 -0.19
N PHE A 59 8.54 -3.60 0.71
CA PHE A 59 7.84 -3.52 1.99
C PHE A 59 8.78 -3.16 3.13
N LYS A 60 8.53 -2.03 3.77
CA LYS A 60 9.23 -1.64 5.00
C LYS A 60 8.71 -2.40 6.19
N ALA A 61 7.41 -2.71 6.23
CA ALA A 61 6.78 -3.50 7.27
C ALA A 61 5.69 -4.37 6.67
N THR A 62 5.50 -5.57 7.21
CA THR A 62 4.48 -6.51 6.79
C THR A 62 3.81 -7.17 8.00
N VAL A 63 2.51 -7.40 7.89
CA VAL A 63 1.75 -8.26 8.80
C VAL A 63 1.02 -9.28 7.94
N GLY A 64 1.14 -10.55 8.28
CA GLY A 64 0.39 -11.62 7.62
C GLY A 64 0.96 -12.15 6.32
N ILE A 65 2.07 -11.62 5.82
CA ILE A 65 2.82 -12.18 4.69
C ILE A 65 4.32 -12.09 4.99
N THR A 66 5.11 -12.86 4.25
CA THR A 66 6.57 -12.90 4.44
C THR A 66 7.34 -12.35 3.23
N ALA A 67 6.67 -12.02 2.14
CA ALA A 67 7.31 -11.44 0.96
C ALA A 67 7.97 -10.11 1.31
N CYS A 68 9.14 -9.83 0.69
CA CYS A 68 9.86 -8.57 0.90
C CYS A 68 9.51 -7.53 -0.14
N GLU A 69 9.03 -7.96 -1.31
CA GLU A 69 8.72 -7.08 -2.43
C GLU A 69 7.86 -7.81 -3.47
N THR A 70 7.27 -7.05 -4.36
CA THR A 70 6.59 -7.57 -5.56
C THR A 70 6.95 -6.71 -6.76
N PRO A 71 6.84 -7.23 -8.00
CA PRO A 71 6.99 -6.38 -9.18
C PRO A 71 5.96 -5.24 -9.16
N ARG A 72 6.39 -4.07 -9.60
CA ARG A 72 5.51 -2.89 -9.64
C ARG A 72 4.26 -3.13 -10.50
N ASP A 73 4.38 -3.88 -11.59
CA ASP A 73 3.26 -4.17 -12.49
C ASP A 73 2.11 -4.90 -11.80
N LEU A 74 2.39 -5.64 -10.73
CA LEU A 74 1.38 -6.36 -9.95
C LEU A 74 0.87 -5.56 -8.75
N ALA A 75 1.49 -4.42 -8.44
CA ALA A 75 1.26 -3.71 -7.20
C ALA A 75 -0.04 -2.90 -7.23
N PHE A 76 -0.90 -3.15 -6.25
CA PHE A 76 -2.09 -2.30 -6.01
C PHE A 76 -1.67 -0.87 -5.66
N SER A 77 -0.59 -0.72 -4.91
CA SER A 77 -0.09 0.60 -4.51
C SER A 77 0.38 1.44 -5.69
N ALA A 78 0.77 0.83 -6.81
CA ALA A 78 1.08 1.58 -8.02
C ALA A 78 -0.14 2.33 -8.58
N HIS A 79 -1.34 1.82 -8.35
CA HIS A 79 -2.59 2.52 -8.65
C HIS A 79 -2.89 3.56 -7.57
N ALA A 80 -2.70 3.21 -6.31
CA ALA A 80 -3.05 4.08 -5.18
C ALA A 80 -2.26 5.38 -5.16
N ILE A 81 -0.98 5.35 -5.58
CA ILE A 81 -0.14 6.56 -5.59
C ILE A 81 -0.52 7.57 -6.68
N LEU A 82 -1.46 7.23 -7.56
CA LEU A 82 -1.95 8.16 -8.57
C LEU A 82 -2.88 9.22 -7.99
N GLN A 83 -3.28 9.08 -6.74
CA GLN A 83 -4.15 10.00 -6.02
C GLN A 83 -3.64 10.22 -4.61
N HIS A 84 -4.21 11.17 -3.87
CA HIS A 84 -3.84 11.42 -2.48
C HIS A 84 -4.85 10.85 -1.48
N GLU A 85 -6.05 10.50 -1.93
CA GLU A 85 -7.09 9.91 -1.10
C GLU A 85 -6.89 8.40 -0.99
N ILE A 86 -7.53 7.79 -0.01
CA ILE A 86 -7.53 6.33 0.13
C ILE A 86 -8.11 5.70 -1.14
N MET A 87 -7.43 4.71 -1.68
CA MET A 87 -7.98 3.85 -2.72
C MET A 87 -8.58 2.62 -2.04
N GLU A 88 -9.89 2.48 -2.16
CA GLU A 88 -10.60 1.33 -1.60
C GLU A 88 -11.10 0.43 -2.72
N VAL A 89 -10.78 -0.87 -2.63
CA VAL A 89 -11.25 -1.92 -3.53
C VAL A 89 -12.00 -2.94 -2.69
N PRO A 90 -13.33 -2.78 -2.55
CA PRO A 90 -14.13 -3.64 -1.67
C PRO A 90 -14.16 -5.11 -2.08
N ASP A 91 -14.10 -5.38 -3.40
CA ASP A 91 -14.09 -6.72 -3.96
C ASP A 91 -13.25 -6.71 -5.24
N THR A 92 -12.08 -7.32 -5.16
CA THR A 92 -11.13 -7.35 -6.27
C THR A 92 -11.69 -8.08 -7.50
N LEU A 93 -12.55 -9.09 -7.30
CA LEU A 93 -13.13 -9.83 -8.42
C LEU A 93 -14.15 -9.01 -9.19
N ALA A 94 -14.68 -7.94 -8.59
CA ALA A 94 -15.61 -7.01 -9.23
C ALA A 94 -14.91 -5.77 -9.80
N ASP A 95 -13.58 -5.68 -9.70
CA ASP A 95 -12.80 -4.54 -10.17
C ASP A 95 -11.95 -4.97 -11.38
N GLU A 96 -12.23 -4.38 -12.54
CA GLU A 96 -11.54 -4.74 -13.78
C GLU A 96 -10.02 -4.56 -13.72
N ARG A 97 -9.54 -3.64 -12.90
CA ARG A 97 -8.11 -3.41 -12.76
C ARG A 97 -7.40 -4.59 -12.11
N PHE A 98 -8.09 -5.35 -11.25
CA PHE A 98 -7.47 -6.32 -10.37
C PHE A 98 -7.98 -7.76 -10.52
N ALA A 99 -9.14 -7.97 -11.15
CA ALA A 99 -9.81 -9.28 -11.15
C ALA A 99 -8.91 -10.43 -11.63
N THR A 100 -8.01 -10.19 -12.59
CA THR A 100 -7.09 -11.21 -13.11
C THR A 100 -5.66 -11.05 -12.61
N ASN A 101 -5.41 -10.16 -11.66
CA ASN A 101 -4.09 -9.96 -11.07
C ASN A 101 -3.62 -11.24 -10.37
N PRO A 102 -2.37 -11.70 -10.60
CA PRO A 102 -1.85 -12.91 -9.95
C PRO A 102 -1.95 -12.89 -8.41
N LEU A 103 -1.93 -11.72 -7.77
CA LEU A 103 -2.10 -11.61 -6.31
C LEU A 103 -3.56 -11.81 -5.87
N VAL A 104 -4.49 -11.80 -6.82
CA VAL A 104 -5.91 -12.05 -6.60
C VAL A 104 -6.27 -13.50 -6.94
N THR A 105 -5.80 -13.99 -8.08
CA THR A 105 -6.09 -15.35 -8.56
C THR A 105 -5.21 -16.40 -7.91
N GLY A 106 -4.10 -16.01 -7.30
CA GLY A 106 -3.16 -16.84 -6.56
C GLY A 106 -2.84 -16.21 -5.21
N GLU A 107 -1.89 -16.83 -4.48
CA GLU A 107 -1.48 -16.31 -3.18
C GLU A 107 -1.07 -14.83 -3.25
N PRO A 108 -1.52 -13.99 -2.30
CA PRO A 108 -2.28 -14.29 -1.09
C PRO A 108 -3.82 -14.26 -1.25
N PHE A 109 -4.34 -14.33 -2.46
CA PHE A 109 -5.78 -14.34 -2.76
C PHE A 109 -6.47 -13.07 -2.24
N ILE A 110 -5.94 -11.91 -2.61
CA ILE A 110 -6.50 -10.61 -2.18
C ILE A 110 -7.93 -10.46 -2.69
N ARG A 111 -8.87 -10.18 -1.79
CA ARG A 111 -10.27 -9.90 -2.13
C ARG A 111 -10.67 -8.48 -1.77
N PHE A 112 -10.02 -7.89 -0.80
CA PHE A 112 -10.24 -6.51 -0.35
C PHE A 112 -8.88 -5.81 -0.22
N TYR A 113 -8.82 -4.57 -0.65
CA TYR A 113 -7.64 -3.71 -0.49
C TYR A 113 -8.10 -2.30 -0.14
N ALA A 114 -7.42 -1.67 0.80
CA ALA A 114 -7.54 -0.22 1.01
C ALA A 114 -6.18 0.34 1.36
N GLY A 115 -5.73 1.32 0.60
CA GLY A 115 -4.41 1.93 0.79
C GLY A 115 -4.49 3.44 0.89
N THR A 116 -3.87 4.00 1.93
CA THR A 116 -3.68 5.44 2.04
C THR A 116 -2.30 5.79 1.50
N PRO A 117 -2.20 6.69 0.51
CA PRO A 117 -0.91 7.09 -0.01
C PRO A 117 -0.06 7.78 1.06
N LEU A 118 1.23 7.50 1.03
CA LEU A 118 2.21 8.13 1.92
C LEU A 118 2.79 9.33 1.17
N VAL A 119 2.30 10.51 1.52
CA VAL A 119 2.63 11.75 0.81
C VAL A 119 3.64 12.54 1.64
N ASP A 120 4.77 12.91 1.03
CA ASP A 120 5.80 13.68 1.72
C ASP A 120 5.43 15.16 1.83
N ALA A 121 6.33 15.95 2.44
CA ALA A 121 6.10 17.39 2.65
C ALA A 121 5.97 18.17 1.34
N ASP A 122 6.52 17.64 0.24
CA ASP A 122 6.49 18.28 -1.06
C ASP A 122 5.32 17.80 -1.92
N GLY A 123 4.48 16.90 -1.40
CA GLY A 123 3.30 16.41 -2.09
C GLY A 123 3.51 15.18 -2.96
N TYR A 124 4.65 14.51 -2.85
CA TYR A 124 4.92 13.30 -3.62
C TYR A 124 4.41 12.06 -2.88
N ALA A 125 3.66 11.21 -3.57
CA ALA A 125 3.19 9.94 -3.04
C ALA A 125 4.27 8.88 -3.23
N LEU A 126 4.90 8.45 -2.12
CA LEU A 126 6.05 7.56 -2.15
C LEU A 126 5.67 6.09 -2.07
N GLY A 127 4.51 5.80 -1.53
CA GLY A 127 4.01 4.45 -1.33
C GLY A 127 2.67 4.49 -0.63
N THR A 128 2.35 3.41 0.09
CA THR A 128 1.06 3.29 0.81
C THR A 128 1.22 2.59 2.15
N LEU A 129 0.35 2.95 3.08
CA LEU A 129 -0.04 2.07 4.18
C LEU A 129 -1.33 1.40 3.74
N CYS A 130 -1.34 0.09 3.58
CA CYS A 130 -2.52 -0.61 3.09
C CYS A 130 -2.94 -1.75 4.00
N VAL A 131 -4.26 -1.98 4.01
CA VAL A 131 -4.91 -3.09 4.71
C VAL A 131 -5.56 -4.00 3.67
N ILE A 132 -5.43 -5.30 3.87
CA ILE A 132 -5.82 -6.32 2.88
C ILE A 132 -6.54 -7.45 3.58
N ASP A 133 -7.59 -8.00 2.93
CA ASP A 133 -8.26 -9.19 3.41
C ASP A 133 -8.52 -10.17 2.26
N ARG A 134 -8.74 -11.42 2.63
CA ARG A 134 -9.06 -12.51 1.70
C ARG A 134 -10.56 -12.68 1.50
N VAL A 135 -11.36 -11.78 2.08
CA VAL A 135 -12.82 -11.73 1.89
C VAL A 135 -13.19 -10.30 1.49
N PRO A 136 -14.22 -10.12 0.65
CA PRO A 136 -14.71 -8.79 0.32
C PRO A 136 -15.21 -8.08 1.58
N ARG A 137 -15.00 -6.76 1.64
CA ARG A 137 -15.46 -5.95 2.76
C ARG A 137 -15.43 -4.46 2.39
N ARG A 138 -15.87 -3.61 3.31
CA ARG A 138 -15.81 -2.16 3.15
C ARG A 138 -15.24 -1.53 4.41
N LEU A 139 -14.51 -0.45 4.24
CA LEU A 139 -14.06 0.35 5.38
C LEU A 139 -15.26 1.02 6.05
N THR A 140 -15.25 1.02 7.38
CA THR A 140 -16.15 1.90 8.15
C THR A 140 -15.53 3.30 8.19
N PRO A 141 -16.33 4.35 8.55
CA PRO A 141 -15.74 5.69 8.75
C PRO A 141 -14.61 5.69 9.80
N GLU A 142 -14.71 4.86 10.84
CA GLU A 142 -13.67 4.74 11.85
C GLU A 142 -12.39 4.10 11.29
N HIS A 143 -12.53 3.07 10.44
CA HIS A 143 -11.38 2.45 9.76
C HIS A 143 -10.69 3.46 8.86
N THR A 144 -11.45 4.24 8.09
CA THR A 144 -10.91 5.27 7.21
C THR A 144 -10.14 6.32 8.00
N ARG A 145 -10.69 6.76 9.12
CA ARG A 145 -10.03 7.74 9.99
C ARG A 145 -8.73 7.19 10.55
N ALA A 146 -8.76 5.95 11.08
CA ALA A 146 -7.59 5.30 11.65
C ALA A 146 -6.49 5.13 10.61
N LEU A 147 -6.84 4.63 9.42
CA LEU A 147 -5.88 4.40 8.35
C LEU A 147 -5.23 5.70 7.89
N THR A 148 -6.01 6.74 7.71
CA THR A 148 -5.52 8.07 7.33
C THR A 148 -4.58 8.63 8.38
N ALA A 149 -4.94 8.52 9.66
CA ALA A 149 -4.13 9.04 10.77
C ALA A 149 -2.79 8.29 10.87
N LEU A 150 -2.83 6.95 10.80
CA LEU A 150 -1.62 6.15 10.85
C LEU A 150 -0.71 6.41 9.64
N GLY A 151 -1.30 6.58 8.46
CA GLY A 151 -0.55 6.89 7.24
C GLY A 151 0.25 8.19 7.38
N ARG A 152 -0.31 9.20 8.03
CA ARG A 152 0.41 10.45 8.28
C ARG A 152 1.64 10.27 9.18
N GLN A 153 1.66 9.24 10.02
CA GLN A 153 2.77 8.99 10.93
C GLN A 153 3.95 8.28 10.27
N VAL A 154 3.71 7.58 9.16
CA VAL A 154 4.76 6.74 8.55
C VAL A 154 5.97 7.56 8.11
N LEU A 155 5.76 8.72 7.50
CA LEU A 155 6.83 9.58 7.00
C LEU A 155 7.18 10.75 7.93
N SER A 156 6.55 10.80 9.09
CA SER A 156 6.82 11.89 10.05
C SER A 156 8.15 11.71 10.79
#